data_664458cc07a93e66ab29b45fb3b4d6d6
#
_entry.id   664458cc07a93e66ab29b45fb3b4d6d6
#
_cell.length_a   1.000
_cell.length_b   1.000
_cell.length_c   1.000
_cell.angle_alpha   90.00
_cell.angle_beta   90.00
_cell.angle_gamma   90.00
#
_symmetry.space_group_name_H-M   'P 1'
#
loop_
_entity.id
_entity.type
_entity.pdbx_description
1 polymer ?
#
loop_
_entity_poly.entity_id
_entity_poly.type
_entity_poly.pdbx_seq_one_letter_code
_entity_poly.pdbx_strand_id
1 'polypeptide(L)'
;MASIIKRKKNYSVVYNYVDENGETKQKWETWHTHKEALKRKAEIENQQHTGTFLPPSNQTITEFLYDFVSLYGEKKWGVSMYDSQTALIANYINPIIGDMEVQAVTPRAVDGYIQTLQKTKSVSTKTRKAVTTYVSDKTIEKIIKLLRCAFKQAVRWEIIARNPFDNVILPKTEYAKRDIWTADMIRLALDKCTDSKLYVAMNLSFACSLRMGEILGLTWENVHISDEDIAADNAYVYIDKELTRASKRAIETLGEKDIYYIFTPLMPNTSTRIVLKKPKTDSSIRKVWLPKTLAYILREWKKSQDELKGFLGDEYQDFDLVVALPNGRPCEDRIILKEFAKLREDAGLPKVVFHSLRHSSTTYKLKLNHGDLKATQGDTGHAEIDMITGIYAHILDEDRKVNAQKFETAFYAKPDLRNVRP
;
A
#
# COMPACT_ATOMS: atom_id res chain seq x y z
N MET A 1 21.35 42.59 -8.05
CA MET A 1 21.25 43.61 -6.96
C MET A 1 19.82 44.09 -6.84
N ALA A 2 19.32 44.20 -5.63
CA ALA A 2 17.98 44.75 -5.36
C ALA A 2 18.04 46.26 -5.13
N SER A 3 17.02 47.00 -5.57
CA SER A 3 16.87 48.46 -5.35
C SER A 3 15.58 48.78 -4.63
N ILE A 4 15.57 49.94 -3.94
CA ILE A 4 14.34 50.45 -3.26
C ILE A 4 13.89 51.67 -4.02
N ILE A 5 12.61 51.71 -4.38
CA ILE A 5 11.96 52.82 -5.06
C ILE A 5 10.81 53.33 -4.18
N LYS A 6 10.85 54.63 -3.83
CA LYS A 6 9.76 55.27 -3.09
C LYS A 6 8.61 55.61 -4.04
N ARG A 7 7.39 55.15 -3.71
CA ARG A 7 6.15 55.44 -4.46
C ARG A 7 5.10 56.02 -3.52
N LYS A 8 4.86 57.31 -3.61
CA LYS A 8 3.89 58.03 -2.76
C LYS A 8 4.13 57.72 -1.26
N LYS A 9 3.26 56.88 -0.64
CA LYS A 9 3.33 56.52 0.78
C LYS A 9 4.03 55.17 1.03
N ASN A 10 4.40 54.40 -0.04
CA ASN A 10 4.94 53.06 0.06
C ASN A 10 6.37 52.99 -0.53
N TYR A 11 7.07 51.92 -0.21
CA TYR A 11 8.41 51.58 -0.72
C TYR A 11 8.35 50.27 -1.48
N SER A 12 8.87 50.26 -2.70
CA SER A 12 8.96 49.01 -3.51
C SER A 12 10.39 48.51 -3.55
N VAL A 13 10.59 47.25 -3.20
CA VAL A 13 11.85 46.52 -3.45
C VAL A 13 11.77 45.91 -4.83
N VAL A 14 12.74 46.25 -5.67
CA VAL A 14 12.79 45.82 -7.07
C VAL A 14 14.06 45.01 -7.30
N TYR A 15 13.90 43.80 -7.84
CA TYR A 15 15.03 42.93 -8.11
C TYR A 15 14.80 42.07 -9.36
N ASN A 16 15.87 41.68 -10.01
CA ASN A 16 15.84 40.77 -11.13
C ASN A 16 16.10 39.34 -10.65
N TYR A 17 15.41 38.41 -11.26
CA TYR A 17 15.62 36.97 -11.08
C TYR A 17 15.52 36.25 -12.42
N VAL A 18 16.08 35.06 -12.49
CA VAL A 18 15.95 34.15 -13.64
C VAL A 18 14.82 33.18 -13.31
N ASP A 19 13.86 33.07 -14.21
CA ASP A 19 12.76 32.12 -14.06
C ASP A 19 13.16 30.71 -14.52
N GLU A 20 12.23 29.76 -14.43
CA GLU A 20 12.41 28.35 -14.82
C GLU A 20 12.73 28.15 -16.31
N ASN A 21 12.41 29.13 -17.16
CA ASN A 21 12.72 29.12 -18.61
C ASN A 21 14.08 29.74 -18.93
N GLY A 22 14.82 30.21 -17.92
CA GLY A 22 16.08 30.90 -18.08
C GLY A 22 15.95 32.39 -18.48
N GLU A 23 14.72 32.94 -18.44
CA GLU A 23 14.47 34.35 -18.76
C GLU A 23 14.67 35.24 -17.53
N THR A 24 15.33 36.38 -17.76
CA THR A 24 15.48 37.38 -16.70
C THR A 24 14.20 38.20 -16.54
N LYS A 25 13.57 38.06 -15.39
CA LYS A 25 12.35 38.80 -14.99
C LYS A 25 12.62 39.75 -13.84
N GLN A 26 11.73 40.72 -13.69
CA GLN A 26 11.81 41.72 -12.63
C GLN A 26 10.61 41.57 -11.71
N LYS A 27 10.85 41.47 -10.37
CA LYS A 27 9.80 41.44 -9.34
C LYS A 27 9.78 42.76 -8.58
N TRP A 28 8.57 43.20 -8.29
CA TRP A 28 8.28 44.38 -7.48
C TRP A 28 7.50 43.96 -6.23
N GLU A 29 8.08 44.17 -5.04
CA GLU A 29 7.44 43.92 -3.77
C GLU A 29 7.17 45.25 -3.05
N THR A 30 5.92 45.52 -2.63
CA THR A 30 5.53 46.77 -2.02
C THR A 30 5.45 46.64 -0.51
N TRP A 31 6.09 47.57 0.19
CA TRP A 31 6.18 47.63 1.65
C TRP A 31 5.70 48.99 2.17
N HIS A 32 5.12 48.99 3.39
CA HIS A 32 4.57 50.21 3.95
C HIS A 32 5.63 51.12 4.57
N THR A 33 6.72 50.54 5.08
CA THR A 33 7.80 51.32 5.71
C THR A 33 9.15 51.10 5.00
N HIS A 34 9.99 52.13 5.04
CA HIS A 34 11.34 52.06 4.50
C HIS A 34 12.19 50.99 5.22
N LYS A 35 11.97 50.81 6.53
CA LYS A 35 12.69 49.82 7.33
C LYS A 35 12.39 48.38 6.87
N GLU A 36 11.13 48.08 6.58
CA GLU A 36 10.73 46.79 6.03
C GLU A 36 11.34 46.55 4.65
N ALA A 37 11.29 47.56 3.78
CA ALA A 37 11.90 47.47 2.45
C ALA A 37 13.42 47.24 2.51
N LEU A 38 14.12 47.92 3.44
CA LEU A 38 15.57 47.71 3.67
C LEU A 38 15.88 46.27 4.15
N LYS A 39 15.08 45.80 5.11
CA LYS A 39 15.22 44.42 5.60
C LYS A 39 15.04 43.41 4.48
N ARG A 40 13.98 43.57 3.68
CA ARG A 40 13.70 42.68 2.56
C ARG A 40 14.77 42.72 1.46
N LYS A 41 15.25 43.93 1.15
CA LYS A 41 16.38 44.10 0.21
C LYS A 41 17.61 43.29 0.66
N ALA A 42 18.00 43.49 1.93
CA ALA A 42 19.16 42.79 2.51
C ALA A 42 18.97 41.25 2.51
N GLU A 43 17.77 40.75 2.77
CA GLU A 43 17.42 39.32 2.69
C GLU A 43 17.61 38.79 1.27
N ILE A 44 17.08 39.48 0.25
CA ILE A 44 17.20 39.08 -1.16
C ILE A 44 18.67 39.06 -1.59
N GLU A 45 19.42 40.13 -1.26
CA GLU A 45 20.84 40.22 -1.62
C GLU A 45 21.68 39.12 -0.97
N ASN A 46 21.39 38.83 0.32
CA ASN A 46 22.05 37.73 1.04
C ASN A 46 21.69 36.37 0.42
N GLN A 47 20.43 36.13 0.08
CA GLN A 47 19.98 34.89 -0.55
C GLN A 47 20.62 34.73 -1.95
N GLN A 48 20.71 35.79 -2.74
CA GLN A 48 21.40 35.78 -4.04
C GLN A 48 22.89 35.50 -3.88
N HIS A 49 23.52 36.09 -2.86
CA HIS A 49 24.94 35.87 -2.57
C HIS A 49 25.26 34.47 -2.10
N THR A 50 24.40 33.89 -1.26
CA THR A 50 24.55 32.53 -0.72
C THR A 50 24.03 31.45 -1.63
N GLY A 51 23.45 31.77 -2.80
CA GLY A 51 22.85 30.82 -3.72
C GLY A 51 21.56 30.15 -3.20
N THR A 52 20.93 30.75 -2.16
CA THR A 52 19.69 30.21 -1.55
C THR A 52 18.44 30.97 -1.99
N PHE A 53 18.60 31.86 -2.99
CA PHE A 53 17.48 32.63 -3.53
C PHE A 53 16.55 31.73 -4.36
N LEU A 54 15.28 31.68 -3.98
CA LEU A 54 14.24 30.98 -4.73
C LEU A 54 13.49 31.99 -5.61
N PRO A 55 13.42 31.78 -6.93
CA PRO A 55 12.64 32.61 -7.82
C PRO A 55 11.16 32.65 -7.40
N PRO A 56 10.49 33.79 -7.43
CA PRO A 56 9.06 33.86 -7.21
C PRO A 56 8.32 33.04 -8.27
N SER A 57 7.45 32.15 -7.81
CA SER A 57 6.60 31.35 -8.69
C SER A 57 5.14 31.55 -8.31
N ASN A 58 4.27 31.70 -9.30
CA ASN A 58 2.82 31.73 -9.12
C ASN A 58 2.20 30.33 -9.40
N GLN A 59 3.02 29.29 -9.51
CA GLN A 59 2.58 27.91 -9.76
C GLN A 59 1.60 27.49 -8.67
N THR A 60 0.42 27.07 -9.09
CA THR A 60 -0.61 26.54 -8.20
C THR A 60 -0.30 25.11 -7.77
N ILE A 61 -0.92 24.68 -6.66
CA ILE A 61 -0.81 23.27 -6.22
C ILE A 61 -1.30 22.31 -7.29
N THR A 62 -2.34 22.66 -8.05
CA THR A 62 -2.85 21.83 -9.15
C THR A 62 -1.79 21.64 -10.25
N GLU A 63 -1.16 22.72 -10.70
CA GLU A 63 -0.10 22.67 -11.72
C GLU A 63 1.13 21.92 -11.21
N PHE A 64 1.57 22.22 -9.99
CA PHE A 64 2.68 21.51 -9.36
C PHE A 64 2.43 20.02 -9.22
N LEU A 65 1.22 19.61 -8.79
CA LEU A 65 0.89 18.18 -8.65
C LEU A 65 0.78 17.47 -10.00
N TYR A 66 0.41 18.19 -11.07
CA TYR A 66 0.48 17.66 -12.41
C TYR A 66 1.94 17.32 -12.78
N ASP A 67 2.87 18.26 -12.59
CA ASP A 67 4.30 18.05 -12.83
C ASP A 67 4.88 16.94 -11.92
N PHE A 68 4.49 16.94 -10.65
CA PHE A 68 4.90 15.91 -9.69
C PHE A 68 4.45 14.51 -10.13
N VAL A 69 3.23 14.35 -10.62
CA VAL A 69 2.73 13.06 -11.13
C VAL A 69 3.52 12.65 -12.37
N SER A 70 3.70 13.54 -13.35
CA SER A 70 4.36 13.21 -14.62
C SER A 70 5.86 12.97 -14.47
N LEU A 71 6.58 13.84 -13.73
CA LEU A 71 8.03 13.77 -13.63
C LEU A 71 8.55 12.79 -12.57
N TYR A 72 7.76 12.58 -11.51
CA TYR A 72 8.12 11.72 -10.38
C TYR A 72 7.21 10.50 -10.26
N GLY A 73 5.89 10.71 -10.27
CA GLY A 73 4.90 9.66 -10.05
C GLY A 73 5.00 8.53 -11.07
N GLU A 74 5.00 8.87 -12.36
CA GLU A 74 5.07 7.91 -13.47
C GLU A 74 6.34 7.04 -13.43
N LYS A 75 7.45 7.60 -12.94
CA LYS A 75 8.71 6.85 -12.78
C LYS A 75 8.73 5.92 -11.58
N LYS A 76 8.01 6.28 -10.50
CA LYS A 76 8.12 5.60 -9.20
C LYS A 76 6.92 4.72 -8.84
N TRP A 77 5.74 5.03 -9.38
CA TRP A 77 4.51 4.34 -9.00
C TRP A 77 4.20 3.17 -9.94
N GLY A 78 3.67 2.11 -9.38
CA GLY A 78 2.98 1.08 -10.17
C GLY A 78 1.50 1.46 -10.37
N VAL A 79 0.81 0.74 -11.25
CA VAL A 79 -0.57 1.03 -11.71
C VAL A 79 -1.57 1.27 -10.57
N SER A 80 -1.58 0.45 -9.52
CA SER A 80 -2.52 0.59 -8.39
C SER A 80 -2.21 1.83 -7.53
N MET A 81 -0.93 2.20 -7.41
CA MET A 81 -0.51 3.40 -6.68
C MET A 81 -0.86 4.65 -7.48
N TYR A 82 -0.60 4.65 -8.78
CA TYR A 82 -0.99 5.73 -9.69
C TYR A 82 -2.49 6.03 -9.59
N ASP A 83 -3.35 5.02 -9.72
CA ASP A 83 -4.80 5.16 -9.59
C ASP A 83 -5.20 5.72 -8.21
N SER A 84 -4.60 5.22 -7.15
CA SER A 84 -4.91 5.67 -5.79
C SER A 84 -4.49 7.12 -5.55
N GLN A 85 -3.27 7.51 -5.94
CA GLN A 85 -2.74 8.85 -5.70
C GLN A 85 -3.46 9.90 -6.56
N THR A 86 -3.67 9.62 -7.85
CA THR A 86 -4.40 10.53 -8.74
C THR A 86 -5.85 10.72 -8.31
N ALA A 87 -6.49 9.68 -7.77
CA ALA A 87 -7.83 9.80 -7.19
C ALA A 87 -7.85 10.70 -5.93
N LEU A 88 -6.84 10.62 -5.05
CA LEU A 88 -6.73 11.52 -3.90
C LEU A 88 -6.53 12.96 -4.33
N ILE A 89 -5.68 13.21 -5.33
CA ILE A 89 -5.45 14.53 -5.90
C ILE A 89 -6.76 15.11 -6.46
N ALA A 90 -7.44 14.37 -7.32
CA ALA A 90 -8.64 14.83 -8.00
C ALA A 90 -9.84 15.05 -7.05
N ASN A 91 -9.99 14.19 -6.04
CA ASN A 91 -11.19 14.21 -5.19
C ASN A 91 -11.05 15.09 -3.95
N TYR A 92 -9.83 15.29 -3.43
CA TYR A 92 -9.66 15.92 -2.12
C TYR A 92 -8.61 17.04 -2.09
N ILE A 93 -7.64 17.06 -2.99
CA ILE A 93 -6.58 18.07 -2.96
C ILE A 93 -6.96 19.24 -3.87
N ASN A 94 -7.09 19.00 -5.18
CA ASN A 94 -7.38 20.05 -6.14
C ASN A 94 -8.67 20.83 -5.83
N PRO A 95 -9.79 20.20 -5.40
CA PRO A 95 -11.02 20.94 -5.13
C PRO A 95 -10.95 21.86 -3.90
N ILE A 96 -9.97 21.69 -2.99
CA ILE A 96 -9.92 22.39 -1.71
C ILE A 96 -8.76 23.39 -1.66
N ILE A 97 -7.58 23.00 -2.12
CA ILE A 97 -6.37 23.81 -2.05
C ILE A 97 -5.66 23.95 -3.40
N GLY A 98 -6.23 23.42 -4.47
CA GLY A 98 -5.60 23.36 -5.80
C GLY A 98 -5.19 24.71 -6.37
N ASP A 99 -6.00 25.75 -6.12
CA ASP A 99 -5.77 27.11 -6.63
C ASP A 99 -4.76 27.92 -5.78
N MET A 100 -4.32 27.36 -4.64
CA MET A 100 -3.33 28.02 -3.80
C MET A 100 -1.95 27.92 -4.45
N GLU A 101 -1.19 29.02 -4.44
CA GLU A 101 0.22 29.02 -4.89
C GLU A 101 1.07 28.14 -3.96
N VAL A 102 1.95 27.31 -4.54
CA VAL A 102 2.84 26.40 -3.79
C VAL A 102 3.68 27.14 -2.75
N GLN A 103 4.20 28.33 -3.12
CA GLN A 103 5.02 29.18 -2.24
C GLN A 103 4.20 29.86 -1.12
N ALA A 104 2.87 29.94 -1.24
CA ALA A 104 1.98 30.51 -0.24
C ALA A 104 1.52 29.49 0.82
N VAL A 105 1.83 28.20 0.66
CA VAL A 105 1.44 27.17 1.61
C VAL A 105 2.24 27.30 2.90
N THR A 106 1.56 27.60 3.99
CA THR A 106 2.16 27.68 5.33
C THR A 106 1.72 26.50 6.21
N PRO A 107 2.45 26.15 7.29
CA PRO A 107 2.02 25.11 8.23
C PRO A 107 0.61 25.37 8.79
N ARG A 108 0.25 26.65 9.06
CA ARG A 108 -1.10 27.04 9.52
C ARG A 108 -2.17 26.76 8.45
N ALA A 109 -1.85 26.97 7.17
CA ALA A 109 -2.77 26.65 6.08
C ALA A 109 -2.98 25.13 5.97
N VAL A 110 -1.93 24.32 6.23
CA VAL A 110 -2.03 22.86 6.27
C VAL A 110 -2.94 22.38 7.40
N ASP A 111 -2.82 22.95 8.60
CA ASP A 111 -3.73 22.62 9.72
C ASP A 111 -5.19 22.97 9.38
N GLY A 112 -5.43 24.14 8.76
CA GLY A 112 -6.76 24.54 8.26
C GLY A 112 -7.30 23.56 7.19
N TYR A 113 -6.44 23.09 6.30
CA TYR A 113 -6.80 22.08 5.30
C TYR A 113 -7.22 20.74 5.94
N ILE A 114 -6.52 20.27 6.96
CA ILE A 114 -6.88 19.06 7.70
C ILE A 114 -8.27 19.21 8.34
N GLN A 115 -8.55 20.35 8.99
CA GLN A 115 -9.86 20.61 9.56
C GLN A 115 -10.97 20.63 8.49
N THR A 116 -10.66 21.13 7.30
CA THR A 116 -11.60 21.12 6.17
C THR A 116 -11.85 19.69 5.70
N LEU A 117 -10.80 18.86 5.57
CA LEU A 117 -10.92 17.43 5.19
C LEU A 117 -11.81 16.65 6.16
N GLN A 118 -11.71 16.89 7.48
CA GLN A 118 -12.54 16.23 8.49
C GLN A 118 -14.05 16.52 8.31
N LYS A 119 -14.38 17.67 7.70
CA LYS A 119 -15.76 18.07 7.40
C LYS A 119 -16.18 17.79 5.96
N THR A 120 -15.26 17.34 5.12
CA THR A 120 -15.51 17.03 3.73
C THR A 120 -16.20 15.67 3.59
N LYS A 121 -17.23 15.59 2.76
CA LYS A 121 -17.92 14.33 2.48
C LYS A 121 -17.01 13.35 1.72
N SER A 122 -17.11 12.08 2.09
CA SER A 122 -16.40 11.02 1.38
C SER A 122 -16.95 10.85 -0.03
N VAL A 123 -16.05 10.74 -1.01
CA VAL A 123 -16.43 10.56 -2.42
C VAL A 123 -16.80 9.10 -2.67
N SER A 124 -18.03 8.89 -3.16
CA SER A 124 -18.51 7.60 -3.66
C SER A 124 -18.26 7.50 -5.16
N THR A 125 -17.89 6.32 -5.64
CA THR A 125 -17.83 6.02 -7.07
C THR A 125 -19.09 5.27 -7.52
N LYS A 126 -19.29 5.12 -8.82
CA LYS A 126 -20.41 4.33 -9.39
C LYS A 126 -20.41 2.88 -8.89
N THR A 127 -19.23 2.33 -8.57
CA THR A 127 -19.04 0.93 -8.19
C THR A 127 -18.75 0.73 -6.70
N ARG A 128 -18.43 1.79 -5.96
CA ARG A 128 -18.09 1.71 -4.54
C ARG A 128 -18.71 2.87 -3.76
N LYS A 129 -19.63 2.54 -2.86
CA LYS A 129 -20.17 3.49 -1.90
C LYS A 129 -19.11 3.85 -0.84
N ALA A 130 -19.10 5.09 -0.41
CA ALA A 130 -18.29 5.51 0.72
C ALA A 130 -18.74 4.77 2.00
N VAL A 131 -17.78 4.30 2.78
CA VAL A 131 -18.04 3.60 4.04
C VAL A 131 -18.40 4.58 5.17
N THR A 132 -17.83 5.77 5.11
CA THR A 132 -18.04 6.85 6.08
C THR A 132 -18.66 8.06 5.39
N THR A 133 -19.49 8.82 6.12
CA THR A 133 -20.11 10.05 5.61
C THR A 133 -19.05 11.12 5.30
N TYR A 134 -18.06 11.26 6.17
CA TYR A 134 -16.94 12.19 6.03
C TYR A 134 -15.64 11.46 5.77
N VAL A 135 -14.64 12.18 5.27
CA VAL A 135 -13.29 11.66 5.01
C VAL A 135 -12.71 11.09 6.31
N SER A 136 -12.35 9.81 6.30
CA SER A 136 -11.80 9.14 7.48
C SER A 136 -10.37 9.62 7.78
N ASP A 137 -9.97 9.59 9.08
CA ASP A 137 -8.62 9.97 9.52
C ASP A 137 -7.53 9.20 8.75
N LYS A 138 -7.78 7.93 8.45
CA LYS A 138 -6.88 7.13 7.61
C LYS A 138 -6.74 7.65 6.18
N THR A 139 -7.80 8.24 5.63
CA THR A 139 -7.74 8.86 4.29
C THR A 139 -7.01 10.19 4.38
N ILE A 140 -7.25 10.98 5.42
CA ILE A 140 -6.52 12.22 5.71
C ILE A 140 -5.02 11.93 5.85
N GLU A 141 -4.65 10.90 6.60
CA GLU A 141 -3.26 10.46 6.73
C GLU A 141 -2.61 10.17 5.37
N LYS A 142 -3.33 9.47 4.47
CA LYS A 142 -2.82 9.17 3.11
C LYS A 142 -2.64 10.44 2.28
N ILE A 143 -3.59 11.38 2.35
CA ILE A 143 -3.53 12.66 1.64
C ILE A 143 -2.31 13.46 2.12
N ILE A 144 -2.11 13.57 3.43
CA ILE A 144 -0.98 14.32 3.99
C ILE A 144 0.36 13.62 3.68
N LYS A 145 0.42 12.29 3.69
CA LYS A 145 1.62 11.55 3.25
C LYS A 145 1.96 11.80 1.79
N LEU A 146 0.96 11.86 0.91
CA LEU A 146 1.14 12.21 -0.50
C LEU A 146 1.68 13.64 -0.64
N LEU A 147 1.03 14.62 0.00
CA LEU A 147 1.45 16.02 -0.05
C LEU A 147 2.84 16.23 0.56
N ARG A 148 3.14 15.56 1.69
CA ARG A 148 4.49 15.59 2.27
C ARG A 148 5.54 15.08 1.29
N CYS A 149 5.25 13.99 0.56
CA CYS A 149 6.14 13.48 -0.48
C CYS A 149 6.29 14.47 -1.65
N ALA A 150 5.18 15.03 -2.14
CA ALA A 150 5.19 16.00 -3.23
C ALA A 150 5.95 17.28 -2.83
N PHE A 151 5.68 17.84 -1.68
CA PHE A 151 6.36 19.05 -1.20
C PHE A 151 7.83 18.80 -0.82
N LYS A 152 8.21 17.58 -0.43
CA LYS A 152 9.63 17.20 -0.34
C LYS A 152 10.30 17.25 -1.71
N GLN A 153 9.58 16.89 -2.78
CA GLN A 153 10.08 17.03 -4.15
C GLN A 153 10.12 18.50 -4.58
N ALA A 154 9.15 19.34 -4.17
CA ALA A 154 9.19 20.78 -4.42
C ALA A 154 10.43 21.46 -3.79
N VAL A 155 10.87 20.99 -2.60
CA VAL A 155 12.14 21.45 -1.99
C VAL A 155 13.32 21.01 -2.86
N ARG A 156 13.34 19.79 -3.39
CA ARG A 156 14.43 19.29 -4.27
C ARG A 156 14.47 19.98 -5.63
N TRP A 157 13.30 20.44 -6.11
CA TRP A 157 13.19 21.21 -7.35
C TRP A 157 13.38 22.72 -7.10
N GLU A 158 13.77 23.11 -5.88
CA GLU A 158 14.03 24.49 -5.51
C GLU A 158 12.83 25.44 -5.73
N ILE A 159 11.60 24.90 -5.67
CA ILE A 159 10.35 25.69 -5.73
C ILE A 159 10.09 26.36 -4.38
N ILE A 160 10.37 25.67 -3.27
CA ILE A 160 10.20 26.15 -1.90
C ILE A 160 11.43 25.79 -1.05
N ALA A 161 11.72 26.61 -0.03
CA ALA A 161 12.85 26.41 0.87
C ALA A 161 12.60 25.30 1.93
N ARG A 162 11.35 25.12 2.35
CA ARG A 162 10.97 24.20 3.43
C ARG A 162 9.64 23.55 3.12
N ASN A 163 9.51 22.29 3.49
CA ASN A 163 8.26 21.58 3.33
C ASN A 163 7.26 21.90 4.46
N PRO A 164 6.11 22.54 4.20
CA PRO A 164 5.14 22.90 5.22
C PRO A 164 4.40 21.70 5.84
N PHE A 165 4.54 20.49 5.26
CA PHE A 165 3.89 19.27 5.72
C PHE A 165 4.75 18.40 6.65
N ASP A 166 6.02 18.78 6.93
CA ASP A 166 6.95 17.89 7.67
C ASP A 166 6.52 17.62 9.12
N ASN A 167 6.09 18.65 9.85
CA ASN A 167 5.77 18.54 11.28
C ASN A 167 4.26 18.59 11.57
N VAL A 168 3.46 18.15 10.63
CA VAL A 168 2.00 18.16 10.75
C VAL A 168 1.52 17.11 11.75
N ILE A 169 0.69 17.53 12.70
CA ILE A 169 0.03 16.64 13.66
C ILE A 169 -1.20 16.05 12.98
N LEU A 170 -1.16 14.73 12.76
CA LEU A 170 -2.29 14.00 12.17
C LEU A 170 -3.31 13.63 13.25
N PRO A 171 -4.61 13.52 12.89
CA PRO A 171 -5.60 12.91 13.75
C PRO A 171 -5.17 11.52 14.19
N LYS A 172 -5.39 11.18 15.46
CA LYS A 172 -5.05 9.85 15.98
C LYS A 172 -5.94 8.80 15.33
N THR A 173 -5.36 7.98 14.48
CA THR A 173 -6.09 6.84 13.90
C THR A 173 -6.06 5.69 14.89
N GLU A 174 -7.20 5.34 15.47
CA GLU A 174 -7.32 4.10 16.22
C GLU A 174 -7.39 2.93 15.23
N TYR A 175 -6.37 2.09 15.28
CA TYR A 175 -6.39 0.84 14.54
C TYR A 175 -7.13 -0.21 15.38
N ALA A 176 -8.33 -0.56 14.97
CA ALA A 176 -9.02 -1.72 15.55
C ALA A 176 -8.10 -2.95 15.44
N LYS A 177 -7.92 -3.64 16.57
CA LYS A 177 -7.26 -4.94 16.58
C LYS A 177 -7.93 -5.84 15.56
N ARG A 178 -7.16 -6.43 14.66
CA ARG A 178 -7.72 -7.36 13.68
C ARG A 178 -7.81 -8.72 14.30
N ASP A 179 -9.02 -9.25 14.35
CA ASP A 179 -9.24 -10.62 14.74
C ASP A 179 -8.57 -11.56 13.73
N ILE A 180 -7.99 -12.62 14.24
CA ILE A 180 -7.41 -13.72 13.46
C ILE A 180 -8.14 -15.01 13.83
N TRP A 181 -8.24 -15.91 12.88
CA TRP A 181 -8.79 -17.24 13.18
C TRP A 181 -7.73 -18.13 13.81
N THR A 182 -8.15 -18.95 14.77
CA THR A 182 -7.35 -20.03 15.32
C THR A 182 -7.19 -21.17 14.31
N ALA A 183 -6.25 -22.08 14.54
CA ALA A 183 -6.07 -23.26 13.68
C ALA A 183 -7.34 -24.11 13.59
N ASP A 184 -8.10 -24.25 14.68
CA ASP A 184 -9.36 -24.99 14.70
C ASP A 184 -10.45 -24.33 13.87
N MET A 185 -10.56 -22.99 13.94
CA MET A 185 -11.47 -22.22 13.09
C MET A 185 -11.13 -22.36 11.61
N ILE A 186 -9.83 -22.36 11.27
CA ILE A 186 -9.38 -22.54 9.88
C ILE A 186 -9.68 -23.96 9.40
N ARG A 187 -9.43 -25.00 10.21
CA ARG A 187 -9.82 -26.38 9.91
C ARG A 187 -11.33 -26.49 9.67
N LEU A 188 -12.14 -25.94 10.56
CA LEU A 188 -13.59 -25.95 10.39
C LEU A 188 -14.03 -25.23 9.11
N ALA A 189 -13.40 -24.11 8.76
CA ALA A 189 -13.68 -23.39 7.52
C ALA A 189 -13.31 -24.23 6.28
N LEU A 190 -12.16 -24.89 6.30
CA LEU A 190 -11.74 -25.79 5.20
C LEU A 190 -12.67 -26.98 5.07
N ASP A 191 -13.07 -27.61 6.16
CA ASP A 191 -13.99 -28.77 6.16
C ASP A 191 -15.39 -28.41 5.62
N LYS A 192 -15.85 -27.19 5.84
CA LYS A 192 -17.15 -26.70 5.35
C LYS A 192 -17.08 -26.03 3.97
N CYS A 193 -15.87 -25.85 3.41
CA CYS A 193 -15.70 -25.17 2.14
C CYS A 193 -16.11 -26.05 0.96
N THR A 194 -17.14 -25.68 0.23
CA THR A 194 -17.63 -26.39 -0.96
C THR A 194 -17.14 -25.80 -2.28
N ASP A 195 -16.62 -24.56 -2.28
CA ASP A 195 -16.03 -23.94 -3.49
C ASP A 195 -14.55 -24.30 -3.58
N SER A 196 -14.19 -25.10 -4.59
CA SER A 196 -12.82 -25.60 -4.76
C SER A 196 -11.77 -24.51 -4.97
N LYS A 197 -12.14 -23.38 -5.64
CA LYS A 197 -11.24 -22.24 -5.84
C LYS A 197 -10.94 -21.54 -4.50
N LEU A 198 -11.98 -21.34 -3.71
CA LEU A 198 -11.83 -20.78 -2.36
C LEU A 198 -11.01 -21.72 -1.47
N TYR A 199 -11.26 -23.03 -1.53
CA TYR A 199 -10.52 -24.03 -0.77
C TYR A 199 -9.02 -23.95 -1.05
N VAL A 200 -8.64 -23.94 -2.32
CA VAL A 200 -7.23 -23.81 -2.75
C VAL A 200 -6.66 -22.44 -2.31
N ALA A 201 -7.41 -21.35 -2.52
CA ALA A 201 -6.97 -20.02 -2.13
C ALA A 201 -6.75 -19.87 -0.62
N MET A 202 -7.62 -20.46 0.21
CA MET A 202 -7.48 -20.47 1.67
C MET A 202 -6.25 -21.25 2.11
N ASN A 203 -6.01 -22.43 1.53
CA ASN A 203 -4.83 -23.25 1.82
C ASN A 203 -3.54 -22.51 1.45
N LEU A 204 -3.45 -21.90 0.26
CA LEU A 204 -2.30 -21.10 -0.16
C LEU A 204 -2.10 -19.87 0.74
N SER A 205 -3.19 -19.20 1.16
CA SER A 205 -3.09 -18.05 2.05
C SER A 205 -2.61 -18.43 3.45
N PHE A 206 -3.09 -19.55 3.99
CA PHE A 206 -2.76 -19.97 5.35
C PHE A 206 -1.43 -20.74 5.42
N ALA A 207 -1.21 -21.77 4.59
CA ALA A 207 0.02 -22.54 4.66
C ALA A 207 1.24 -21.79 4.11
N CYS A 208 1.05 -21.05 3.00
CA CYS A 208 2.14 -20.36 2.30
C CYS A 208 2.21 -18.86 2.58
N SER A 209 1.32 -18.30 3.40
CA SER A 209 1.23 -16.87 3.70
C SER A 209 1.11 -15.98 2.43
N LEU A 210 0.48 -16.47 1.36
CA LEU A 210 0.35 -15.71 0.11
C LEU A 210 -0.68 -14.58 0.23
N ARG A 211 -0.40 -13.47 -0.48
CA ARG A 211 -1.38 -12.38 -0.66
C ARG A 211 -2.40 -12.77 -1.72
N MET A 212 -3.61 -12.19 -1.67
CA MET A 212 -4.67 -12.45 -2.65
C MET A 212 -4.16 -12.28 -4.09
N GLY A 213 -3.48 -11.19 -4.40
CA GLY A 213 -2.93 -10.96 -5.75
C GLY A 213 -1.88 -11.99 -6.16
N GLU A 214 -1.05 -12.47 -5.24
CA GLU A 214 -0.08 -13.55 -5.46
C GLU A 214 -0.79 -14.90 -5.72
N ILE A 215 -1.85 -15.21 -4.96
CA ILE A 215 -2.66 -16.43 -5.15
C ILE A 215 -3.33 -16.44 -6.52
N LEU A 216 -3.97 -15.33 -6.89
CA LEU A 216 -4.69 -15.20 -8.15
C LEU A 216 -3.77 -15.09 -9.38
N GLY A 217 -2.53 -14.64 -9.18
CA GLY A 217 -1.50 -14.52 -10.21
C GLY A 217 -0.54 -15.71 -10.29
N LEU A 218 -0.70 -16.73 -9.42
CA LEU A 218 0.11 -17.95 -9.45
C LEU A 218 -0.22 -18.76 -10.70
N THR A 219 0.81 -19.13 -11.46
CA THR A 219 0.71 -19.96 -12.66
C THR A 219 1.24 -21.36 -12.39
N TRP A 220 0.74 -22.35 -13.11
CA TRP A 220 1.18 -23.75 -12.94
C TRP A 220 2.66 -23.96 -13.29
N GLU A 221 3.23 -23.17 -14.20
CA GLU A 221 4.67 -23.19 -14.49
C GLU A 221 5.54 -22.95 -13.24
N ASN A 222 4.97 -22.22 -12.25
CA ASN A 222 5.61 -21.85 -10.99
C ASN A 222 5.24 -22.79 -9.82
N VAL A 223 4.58 -23.91 -10.07
CA VAL A 223 4.19 -24.90 -9.07
C VAL A 223 4.96 -26.19 -9.29
N HIS A 224 5.88 -26.50 -8.40
CA HIS A 224 6.77 -27.66 -8.47
C HIS A 224 6.29 -28.73 -7.48
N ILE A 225 5.55 -29.72 -8.00
CA ILE A 225 4.85 -30.76 -7.22
C ILE A 225 4.96 -32.13 -7.91
N SER A 226 6.13 -32.47 -8.50
CA SER A 226 6.37 -33.79 -9.01
C SER A 226 6.33 -34.83 -7.88
N ASP A 227 6.17 -36.10 -8.22
CA ASP A 227 6.15 -37.18 -7.23
C ASP A 227 7.48 -37.24 -6.47
N GLU A 228 8.58 -36.98 -7.15
CA GLU A 228 9.93 -36.91 -6.59
C GLU A 228 10.05 -35.70 -5.63
N ASP A 229 9.56 -34.51 -6.01
CA ASP A 229 9.59 -33.33 -5.17
C ASP A 229 8.75 -33.52 -3.91
N ILE A 230 7.55 -34.10 -4.03
CA ILE A 230 6.68 -34.36 -2.88
C ILE A 230 7.31 -35.40 -1.96
N ALA A 231 7.87 -36.48 -2.51
CA ALA A 231 8.50 -37.52 -1.72
C ALA A 231 9.70 -37.00 -0.92
N ALA A 232 10.50 -36.14 -1.55
CA ALA A 232 11.72 -35.55 -0.98
C ALA A 232 11.49 -34.31 -0.09
N ASP A 233 10.25 -33.91 0.19
CA ASP A 233 9.88 -32.64 0.87
C ASP A 233 10.40 -31.37 0.17
N ASN A 234 10.58 -31.43 -1.15
CA ASN A 234 11.09 -30.37 -2.00
C ASN A 234 10.01 -29.68 -2.84
N ALA A 235 8.74 -29.99 -2.62
CA ALA A 235 7.64 -29.32 -3.30
C ALA A 235 7.58 -27.83 -2.93
N TYR A 236 7.40 -26.95 -3.91
CA TYR A 236 7.36 -25.51 -3.69
C TYR A 236 6.55 -24.76 -4.74
N VAL A 237 6.18 -23.53 -4.41
CA VAL A 237 5.70 -22.52 -5.37
C VAL A 237 6.70 -21.38 -5.47
N TYR A 238 6.85 -20.83 -6.68
CA TYR A 238 7.66 -19.64 -6.93
C TYR A 238 6.75 -18.46 -7.21
N ILE A 239 6.85 -17.43 -6.40
CA ILE A 239 6.01 -16.22 -6.50
C ILE A 239 6.80 -15.15 -7.21
N ASP A 240 6.43 -14.86 -8.45
CA ASP A 240 7.01 -13.81 -9.30
C ASP A 240 5.96 -12.92 -9.97
N LYS A 241 4.67 -13.26 -9.81
CA LYS A 241 3.54 -12.59 -10.43
C LYS A 241 2.46 -12.27 -9.42
N GLU A 242 1.70 -11.21 -9.68
CA GLU A 242 0.46 -10.91 -8.97
C GLU A 242 -0.64 -10.48 -9.96
N LEU A 243 -1.86 -10.90 -9.70
CA LEU A 243 -3.04 -10.47 -10.45
C LEU A 243 -3.67 -9.25 -9.76
N THR A 244 -3.94 -8.20 -10.51
CA THR A 244 -4.62 -7.02 -9.98
C THR A 244 -5.50 -6.37 -11.04
N ARG A 245 -6.37 -5.47 -10.60
CA ARG A 245 -7.18 -4.63 -11.47
C ARG A 245 -6.58 -3.23 -11.54
N ALA A 246 -6.37 -2.70 -12.74
CA ALA A 246 -5.82 -1.38 -13.00
C ALA A 246 -6.74 -0.59 -13.95
N SER A 247 -6.74 0.74 -13.87
CA SER A 247 -7.43 1.57 -14.83
C SER A 247 -6.72 1.54 -16.19
N LYS A 248 -7.48 1.69 -17.28
CA LYS A 248 -6.89 1.86 -18.62
C LYS A 248 -5.92 3.03 -18.64
N ARG A 249 -6.31 4.14 -18.01
CA ARG A 249 -5.47 5.34 -17.90
C ARG A 249 -4.11 5.05 -17.24
N ALA A 250 -4.09 4.31 -16.12
CA ALA A 250 -2.83 3.96 -15.45
C ALA A 250 -1.94 3.07 -16.33
N ILE A 251 -2.54 2.10 -17.04
CA ILE A 251 -1.81 1.21 -17.95
C ILE A 251 -1.18 2.02 -19.09
N GLU A 252 -1.97 2.87 -19.75
CA GLU A 252 -1.53 3.71 -20.87
C GLU A 252 -0.45 4.72 -20.42
N THR A 253 -0.68 5.43 -19.32
CA THR A 253 0.25 6.47 -18.82
C THR A 253 1.59 5.88 -18.38
N LEU A 254 1.58 4.70 -17.74
CA LEU A 254 2.80 4.06 -17.26
C LEU A 254 3.50 3.16 -18.31
N GLY A 255 2.96 3.10 -19.54
CA GLY A 255 3.56 2.35 -20.64
C GLY A 255 3.68 0.86 -20.37
N GLU A 256 2.67 0.26 -19.72
CA GLU A 256 2.61 -1.18 -19.37
C GLU A 256 3.77 -1.65 -18.47
N LYS A 257 4.40 -0.72 -17.78
CA LYS A 257 5.53 -1.02 -16.90
C LYS A 257 5.20 -2.12 -15.90
N ASP A 258 6.08 -3.11 -15.80
CA ASP A 258 5.95 -4.29 -14.91
C ASP A 258 4.71 -5.17 -15.19
N ILE A 259 4.02 -5.02 -16.34
CA ILE A 259 2.88 -5.82 -16.75
C ILE A 259 3.36 -6.95 -17.68
N TYR A 260 3.00 -8.19 -17.34
CA TYR A 260 3.28 -9.36 -18.17
C TYR A 260 2.14 -9.65 -19.15
N TYR A 261 0.89 -9.42 -18.69
CA TYR A 261 -0.28 -9.70 -19.52
C TYR A 261 -1.48 -8.82 -19.13
N ILE A 262 -2.22 -8.36 -20.13
CA ILE A 262 -3.47 -7.59 -19.98
C ILE A 262 -4.63 -8.46 -20.48
N PHE A 263 -5.51 -8.87 -19.57
CA PHE A 263 -6.62 -9.74 -19.92
C PHE A 263 -7.72 -8.97 -20.63
N THR A 264 -8.21 -9.55 -21.74
CA THR A 264 -9.37 -9.03 -22.47
C THR A 264 -10.61 -9.05 -21.58
N PRO A 265 -11.31 -7.93 -21.38
CA PRO A 265 -12.47 -7.89 -20.51
C PRO A 265 -13.66 -8.59 -21.17
N LEU A 266 -14.57 -9.14 -20.36
CA LEU A 266 -15.85 -9.69 -20.84
C LEU A 266 -16.75 -8.61 -21.45
N MET A 267 -16.68 -7.37 -20.91
CA MET A 267 -17.44 -6.24 -21.41
C MET A 267 -16.50 -5.20 -22.01
N PRO A 268 -16.70 -4.77 -23.27
CA PRO A 268 -15.76 -3.90 -23.99
C PRO A 268 -15.62 -2.50 -23.36
N ASN A 269 -16.67 -1.97 -22.74
CA ASN A 269 -16.73 -0.59 -22.24
C ASN A 269 -16.32 -0.41 -20.78
N THR A 270 -15.46 -1.30 -20.23
CA THR A 270 -14.94 -1.15 -18.87
C THR A 270 -13.76 -0.18 -18.83
N SER A 271 -13.72 0.68 -17.81
CA SER A 271 -12.60 1.62 -17.57
C SER A 271 -11.37 0.97 -16.96
N THR A 272 -11.46 -0.31 -16.60
CA THR A 272 -10.38 -1.06 -15.94
C THR A 272 -10.08 -2.37 -16.67
N ARG A 273 -8.89 -2.91 -16.45
CA ARG A 273 -8.41 -4.22 -16.93
C ARG A 273 -7.89 -5.05 -15.77
N ILE A 274 -8.03 -6.37 -15.89
CA ILE A 274 -7.26 -7.30 -15.06
C ILE A 274 -5.88 -7.41 -15.70
N VAL A 275 -4.84 -7.31 -14.91
CA VAL A 275 -3.46 -7.43 -15.38
C VAL A 275 -2.69 -8.42 -14.51
N LEU A 276 -1.85 -9.22 -15.15
CA LEU A 276 -0.84 -10.03 -14.52
C LEU A 276 0.47 -9.24 -14.54
N LYS A 277 1.06 -8.99 -13.40
CA LYS A 277 2.21 -8.10 -13.30
C LYS A 277 3.23 -8.55 -12.26
N LYS A 278 4.43 -7.96 -12.30
CA LYS A 278 5.46 -8.13 -11.28
C LYS A 278 4.93 -7.68 -9.90
N PRO A 279 5.24 -8.40 -8.81
CA PRO A 279 4.92 -7.96 -7.45
C PRO A 279 5.56 -6.60 -7.11
N LYS A 280 4.93 -5.89 -6.16
CA LYS A 280 5.32 -4.51 -5.80
C LYS A 280 6.76 -4.37 -5.30
N THR A 281 7.31 -5.39 -4.63
CA THR A 281 8.65 -5.37 -4.03
C THR A 281 9.42 -6.61 -4.44
N ASP A 282 10.73 -6.48 -4.57
CA ASP A 282 11.59 -7.63 -4.89
C ASP A 282 11.56 -8.69 -3.78
N SER A 283 11.34 -8.31 -2.51
CA SER A 283 11.13 -9.25 -1.40
C SER A 283 9.85 -10.10 -1.52
N SER A 284 8.92 -9.69 -2.39
CA SER A 284 7.73 -10.50 -2.70
C SER A 284 8.04 -11.64 -3.66
N ILE A 285 9.11 -11.52 -4.46
CA ILE A 285 9.59 -12.59 -5.37
C ILE A 285 10.34 -13.60 -4.51
N ARG A 286 9.79 -14.80 -4.40
CA ARG A 286 10.33 -15.79 -3.48
C ARG A 286 9.88 -17.21 -3.80
N LYS A 287 10.67 -18.18 -3.37
CA LYS A 287 10.28 -19.59 -3.27
C LYS A 287 9.57 -19.80 -1.92
N VAL A 288 8.45 -20.51 -1.93
CA VAL A 288 7.73 -20.92 -0.72
C VAL A 288 7.53 -22.41 -0.74
N TRP A 289 8.07 -23.10 0.26
CA TRP A 289 7.98 -24.56 0.39
C TRP A 289 6.55 -24.96 0.76
N LEU A 290 6.09 -26.08 0.18
CA LEU A 290 4.76 -26.61 0.39
C LEU A 290 4.76 -27.74 1.41
N PRO A 291 3.85 -27.75 2.39
CA PRO A 291 3.53 -28.97 3.11
C PRO A 291 3.04 -30.05 2.15
N LYS A 292 3.43 -31.32 2.36
CA LYS A 292 3.01 -32.45 1.50
C LYS A 292 1.52 -32.49 1.20
N THR A 293 0.68 -32.30 2.22
CA THR A 293 -0.78 -32.27 2.06
C THR A 293 -1.21 -31.21 1.05
N LEU A 294 -0.64 -30.00 1.12
CA LEU A 294 -0.98 -28.93 0.17
C LEU A 294 -0.50 -29.26 -1.25
N ALA A 295 0.68 -29.87 -1.39
CA ALA A 295 1.17 -30.32 -2.69
C ALA A 295 0.22 -31.35 -3.34
N TYR A 296 -0.31 -32.30 -2.56
CA TYR A 296 -1.33 -33.25 -3.04
C TYR A 296 -2.65 -32.55 -3.39
N ILE A 297 -3.13 -31.59 -2.58
CA ILE A 297 -4.31 -30.79 -2.89
C ILE A 297 -4.15 -30.06 -4.22
N LEU A 298 -2.99 -29.44 -4.46
CA LEU A 298 -2.72 -28.74 -5.72
C LEU A 298 -2.66 -29.71 -6.91
N ARG A 299 -2.12 -30.91 -6.73
CA ARG A 299 -2.08 -31.94 -7.79
C ARG A 299 -3.49 -32.42 -8.19
N GLU A 300 -4.33 -32.71 -7.23
CA GLU A 300 -5.72 -33.08 -7.52
C GLU A 300 -6.51 -31.92 -8.12
N TRP A 301 -6.25 -30.70 -7.66
CA TRP A 301 -6.82 -29.50 -8.24
C TRP A 301 -6.40 -29.32 -9.70
N LYS A 302 -5.11 -29.48 -10.02
CA LYS A 302 -4.62 -29.45 -11.40
C LYS A 302 -5.32 -30.46 -12.28
N LYS A 303 -5.44 -31.70 -11.82
CA LYS A 303 -6.13 -32.78 -12.54
C LYS A 303 -7.58 -32.38 -12.85
N SER A 304 -8.31 -31.82 -11.86
CA SER A 304 -9.69 -31.36 -12.08
C SER A 304 -9.78 -30.22 -13.10
N GLN A 305 -8.78 -29.32 -13.13
CA GLN A 305 -8.73 -28.26 -14.15
C GLN A 305 -8.40 -28.83 -15.54
N ASP A 306 -7.48 -29.79 -15.63
CA ASP A 306 -7.10 -30.46 -16.90
C ASP A 306 -8.28 -31.26 -17.48
N GLU A 307 -9.07 -31.93 -16.63
CA GLU A 307 -10.33 -32.61 -17.03
C GLU A 307 -11.35 -31.61 -17.56
N LEU A 308 -11.54 -30.48 -16.89
CA LEU A 308 -12.46 -29.43 -17.33
C LEU A 308 -12.00 -28.76 -18.62
N LYS A 309 -10.70 -28.54 -18.77
CA LYS A 309 -10.08 -28.05 -20.00
C LYS A 309 -10.31 -29.00 -21.16
N GLY A 310 -10.13 -30.33 -20.95
CA GLY A 310 -10.41 -31.35 -21.94
C GLY A 310 -11.90 -31.39 -22.34
N PHE A 311 -12.81 -31.19 -21.39
CA PHE A 311 -14.26 -31.15 -21.64
C PHE A 311 -14.69 -29.92 -22.44
N LEU A 312 -14.16 -28.72 -22.13
CA LEU A 312 -14.53 -27.46 -22.79
C LEU A 312 -13.79 -27.23 -24.11
N GLY A 313 -12.66 -27.90 -24.34
CA GLY A 313 -11.87 -27.75 -25.58
C GLY A 313 -11.55 -26.27 -25.87
N ASP A 314 -11.90 -25.81 -27.07
CA ASP A 314 -11.62 -24.42 -27.54
C ASP A 314 -12.33 -23.32 -26.75
N GLU A 315 -13.37 -23.64 -25.97
CA GLU A 315 -14.03 -22.68 -25.11
C GLU A 315 -13.22 -22.35 -23.84
N TYR A 316 -12.25 -23.20 -23.48
CA TYR A 316 -11.37 -22.97 -22.35
C TYR A 316 -10.25 -21.99 -22.72
N GLN A 317 -10.20 -20.85 -22.02
CA GLN A 317 -9.15 -19.86 -22.20
C GLN A 317 -8.01 -20.15 -21.23
N ASP A 318 -7.02 -20.85 -21.70
CA ASP A 318 -5.89 -21.25 -20.87
C ASP A 318 -4.87 -20.13 -20.67
N PHE A 319 -4.75 -19.65 -19.46
CA PHE A 319 -3.76 -18.67 -19.02
C PHE A 319 -2.81 -19.25 -17.96
N ASP A 320 -2.76 -20.55 -17.84
CA ASP A 320 -1.91 -21.29 -16.88
C ASP A 320 -2.15 -20.93 -15.42
N LEU A 321 -3.29 -20.30 -15.06
CA LEU A 321 -3.58 -19.83 -13.72
C LEU A 321 -4.00 -20.97 -12.78
N VAL A 322 -3.40 -21.05 -11.59
CA VAL A 322 -3.77 -22.02 -10.55
C VAL A 322 -5.20 -21.74 -10.05
N VAL A 323 -5.56 -20.49 -9.81
CA VAL A 323 -6.90 -20.10 -9.40
C VAL A 323 -7.59 -19.40 -10.56
N ALA A 324 -8.26 -20.17 -11.40
CA ALA A 324 -9.00 -19.72 -12.57
C ALA A 324 -10.52 -19.92 -12.41
N LEU A 325 -11.29 -19.23 -13.22
CA LEU A 325 -12.72 -19.52 -13.43
C LEU A 325 -12.88 -20.86 -14.19
N PRO A 326 -14.06 -21.49 -14.16
CA PRO A 326 -14.27 -22.76 -14.86
C PRO A 326 -13.93 -22.77 -16.37
N ASN A 327 -14.00 -21.61 -17.02
CA ASN A 327 -13.62 -21.43 -18.42
C ASN A 327 -12.15 -20.99 -18.61
N GLY A 328 -11.30 -21.13 -17.59
CA GLY A 328 -9.88 -20.79 -17.63
C GLY A 328 -9.55 -19.31 -17.45
N ARG A 329 -10.53 -18.42 -17.50
CA ARG A 329 -10.32 -16.98 -17.32
C ARG A 329 -9.83 -16.63 -15.89
N PRO A 330 -9.14 -15.47 -15.71
CA PRO A 330 -8.69 -15.07 -14.40
C PRO A 330 -9.84 -14.90 -13.41
N CYS A 331 -9.68 -15.47 -12.23
CA CYS A 331 -10.56 -15.27 -11.09
C CYS A 331 -10.25 -13.92 -10.43
N GLU A 332 -11.28 -13.11 -10.22
CA GLU A 332 -11.12 -11.84 -9.51
C GLU A 332 -11.23 -12.01 -8.00
N ASP A 333 -10.55 -11.14 -7.25
CA ASP A 333 -10.59 -11.09 -5.79
C ASP A 333 -12.01 -11.03 -5.22
N ARG A 334 -12.91 -10.27 -5.90
CA ARG A 334 -14.31 -10.14 -5.49
C ARG A 334 -15.06 -11.47 -5.43
N ILE A 335 -14.72 -12.41 -6.31
CA ILE A 335 -15.35 -13.73 -6.34
C ILE A 335 -14.93 -14.51 -5.10
N ILE A 336 -13.63 -14.59 -4.84
CA ILE A 336 -13.10 -15.27 -3.65
C ILE A 336 -13.61 -14.63 -2.36
N LEU A 337 -13.62 -13.29 -2.29
CA LEU A 337 -14.09 -12.56 -1.11
C LEU A 337 -15.58 -12.78 -0.83
N LYS A 338 -16.41 -12.89 -1.87
CA LYS A 338 -17.85 -13.18 -1.74
C LYS A 338 -18.08 -14.59 -1.20
N GLU A 339 -17.41 -15.58 -1.79
CA GLU A 339 -17.53 -16.98 -1.35
C GLU A 339 -16.95 -17.16 0.08
N PHE A 340 -15.85 -16.47 0.42
CA PHE A 340 -15.30 -16.47 1.77
C PHE A 340 -16.26 -15.86 2.79
N ALA A 341 -16.94 -14.76 2.45
CA ALA A 341 -17.93 -14.16 3.32
C ALA A 341 -19.11 -15.11 3.58
N LYS A 342 -19.60 -15.79 2.53
CA LYS A 342 -20.66 -16.80 2.61
C LYS A 342 -20.22 -17.97 3.50
N LEU A 343 -19.05 -18.57 3.21
CA LEU A 343 -18.50 -19.67 4.02
C LEU A 343 -18.42 -19.33 5.50
N ARG A 344 -17.91 -18.12 5.80
CA ARG A 344 -17.80 -17.65 7.19
C ARG A 344 -19.14 -17.58 7.90
N GLU A 345 -20.18 -17.08 7.21
CA GLU A 345 -21.55 -17.00 7.75
C GLU A 345 -22.15 -18.40 7.92
N ASP A 346 -22.03 -19.27 6.93
CA ASP A 346 -22.53 -20.65 6.95
C ASP A 346 -21.83 -21.51 8.03
N ALA A 347 -20.55 -21.22 8.30
CA ALA A 347 -19.77 -21.92 9.31
C ALA A 347 -19.94 -21.33 10.73
N GLY A 348 -20.63 -20.20 10.89
CA GLY A 348 -20.79 -19.50 12.18
C GLY A 348 -19.47 -18.95 12.74
N LEU A 349 -18.50 -18.61 11.85
CA LEU A 349 -17.18 -18.17 12.25
C LEU A 349 -17.12 -16.65 12.48
N PRO A 350 -16.23 -16.18 13.38
CA PRO A 350 -16.03 -14.75 13.63
C PRO A 350 -15.70 -13.97 12.36
N LYS A 351 -16.15 -12.71 12.31
CA LYS A 351 -15.96 -11.84 11.16
C LYS A 351 -14.49 -11.42 10.99
N VAL A 352 -13.82 -12.04 10.04
CA VAL A 352 -12.47 -11.66 9.58
C VAL A 352 -12.48 -11.37 8.09
N VAL A 353 -11.46 -10.69 7.60
CA VAL A 353 -11.22 -10.51 6.15
C VAL A 353 -10.31 -11.62 5.64
N PHE A 354 -10.37 -11.96 4.37
CA PHE A 354 -9.53 -13.02 3.78
C PHE A 354 -8.03 -12.84 4.09
N HIS A 355 -7.54 -11.61 4.06
CA HIS A 355 -6.14 -11.31 4.40
C HIS A 355 -5.76 -11.68 5.85
N SER A 356 -6.73 -11.82 6.75
CA SER A 356 -6.49 -12.31 8.11
C SER A 356 -5.96 -13.74 8.16
N LEU A 357 -6.23 -14.57 7.13
CA LEU A 357 -5.65 -15.92 7.01
C LEU A 357 -4.12 -15.87 6.93
N ARG A 358 -3.59 -14.90 6.16
CA ARG A 358 -2.16 -14.65 6.10
C ARG A 358 -1.61 -14.13 7.43
N HIS A 359 -2.36 -13.32 8.17
CA HIS A 359 -1.96 -12.90 9.51
C HIS A 359 -1.94 -14.10 10.47
N SER A 360 -2.96 -14.96 10.45
CA SER A 360 -2.97 -16.22 11.20
C SER A 360 -1.74 -17.07 10.83
N SER A 361 -1.46 -17.24 9.53
CA SER A 361 -0.28 -17.97 9.05
C SER A 361 1.02 -17.43 9.63
N THR A 362 1.25 -16.12 9.53
CA THR A 362 2.46 -15.46 10.06
C THR A 362 2.60 -15.70 11.56
N THR A 363 1.50 -15.59 12.29
CA THR A 363 1.42 -15.84 13.73
C THR A 363 1.81 -17.27 14.08
N TYR A 364 1.21 -18.26 13.37
CA TYR A 364 1.52 -19.68 13.63
C TYR A 364 2.94 -20.06 13.20
N LYS A 365 3.44 -19.58 12.07
CA LYS A 365 4.82 -19.80 11.64
C LYS A 365 5.81 -19.29 12.67
N LEU A 366 5.57 -18.08 13.19
CA LEU A 366 6.42 -17.50 14.22
C LEU A 366 6.40 -18.31 15.52
N LYS A 367 5.22 -18.81 15.92
CA LYS A 367 5.08 -19.70 17.09
C LYS A 367 5.82 -21.04 16.89
N LEU A 368 5.67 -21.64 15.71
CA LEU A 368 6.32 -22.92 15.37
C LEU A 368 7.84 -22.79 15.24
N ASN A 369 8.33 -21.64 14.77
CA ASN A 369 9.76 -21.33 14.63
C ASN A 369 10.39 -20.75 15.91
N HIS A 370 9.73 -20.87 17.07
CA HIS A 370 10.23 -20.35 18.33
C HIS A 370 10.62 -18.87 18.30
N GLY A 371 9.94 -18.06 17.49
CA GLY A 371 10.16 -16.62 17.39
C GLY A 371 11.20 -16.19 16.35
N ASP A 372 11.65 -17.08 15.46
CA ASP A 372 12.57 -16.71 14.38
C ASP A 372 11.86 -15.79 13.37
N LEU A 373 12.09 -14.48 13.56
CA LEU A 373 11.53 -13.43 12.72
C LEU A 373 12.08 -13.48 11.30
N LYS A 374 13.35 -13.87 11.12
CA LYS A 374 14.00 -13.84 9.80
C LYS A 374 13.55 -15.00 8.91
N ALA A 375 13.41 -16.19 9.45
CA ALA A 375 12.83 -17.32 8.74
C ALA A 375 11.37 -17.03 8.36
N THR A 376 10.58 -16.47 9.29
CA THR A 376 9.19 -16.08 9.03
C THR A 376 9.09 -14.96 7.99
N GLN A 377 10.02 -13.99 7.96
CA GLN A 377 10.09 -12.94 6.95
C GLN A 377 10.34 -13.52 5.55
N GLY A 378 11.29 -14.45 5.43
CA GLY A 378 11.59 -15.12 4.16
C GLY A 378 10.36 -15.81 3.57
N ASP A 379 9.64 -16.59 4.37
CA ASP A 379 8.42 -17.30 3.96
C ASP A 379 7.28 -16.36 3.56
N THR A 380 7.09 -15.31 4.36
CA THR A 380 5.95 -14.41 4.18
C THR A 380 6.20 -13.30 3.16
N GLY A 381 7.46 -13.00 2.81
CA GLY A 381 7.80 -11.91 1.91
C GLY A 381 7.39 -10.53 2.44
N HIS A 382 7.54 -10.30 3.75
CA HIS A 382 7.40 -8.96 4.33
C HIS A 382 8.67 -8.16 4.09
N ALA A 383 8.53 -6.92 3.60
CA ALA A 383 9.67 -6.05 3.33
C ALA A 383 10.37 -5.60 4.62
N GLU A 384 9.61 -5.44 5.70
CA GLU A 384 10.11 -4.97 7.00
C GLU A 384 9.70 -5.92 8.13
N ILE A 385 10.60 -6.15 9.07
CA ILE A 385 10.38 -7.00 10.26
C ILE A 385 9.31 -6.40 11.17
N ASP A 386 9.22 -5.07 11.23
CA ASP A 386 8.21 -4.35 12.04
C ASP A 386 6.77 -4.71 11.66
N MET A 387 6.52 -5.11 10.41
CA MET A 387 5.21 -5.61 9.99
C MET A 387 4.86 -6.95 10.64
N ILE A 388 5.86 -7.77 10.94
CA ILE A 388 5.68 -9.06 11.63
C ILE A 388 5.50 -8.83 13.13
N THR A 389 6.33 -8.00 13.74
CA THR A 389 6.28 -7.70 15.17
C THR A 389 4.98 -7.03 15.59
N GLY A 390 4.40 -6.15 14.76
CA GLY A 390 3.11 -5.51 15.00
C GLY A 390 1.93 -6.50 15.03
N ILE A 391 2.02 -7.62 14.30
CA ILE A 391 1.03 -8.70 14.33
C ILE A 391 1.26 -9.59 15.56
N TYR A 392 2.52 -9.78 15.94
CA TYR A 392 2.96 -10.71 16.97
C TYR A 392 2.75 -10.20 18.42
N ALA A 393 2.54 -8.91 18.61
CA ALA A 393 2.29 -8.31 19.93
C ALA A 393 1.15 -8.98 20.73
N HIS A 394 0.27 -9.74 20.06
CA HIS A 394 -0.82 -10.48 20.69
C HIS A 394 -0.42 -11.86 21.26
N ILE A 395 0.63 -12.48 20.71
CA ILE A 395 1.09 -13.81 21.13
C ILE A 395 2.04 -13.70 22.34
N LEU A 396 2.68 -12.55 22.51
CA LEU A 396 3.60 -12.29 23.61
C LEU A 396 3.00 -12.52 25.02
N ASP A 397 1.69 -12.45 25.19
CA ASP A 397 1.09 -12.65 26.52
C ASP A 397 1.01 -14.15 26.91
N GLU A 398 0.69 -15.05 25.98
CA GLU A 398 0.73 -16.50 26.26
C GLU A 398 2.18 -17.00 26.37
N ASP A 399 3.07 -16.53 25.51
CA ASP A 399 4.49 -16.87 25.55
C ASP A 399 5.18 -16.29 26.79
N ARG A 400 4.73 -15.13 27.32
CA ARG A 400 5.17 -14.56 28.59
C ARG A 400 4.82 -15.48 29.77
N LYS A 401 3.63 -16.08 29.78
CA LYS A 401 3.27 -17.09 30.81
C LYS A 401 4.17 -18.33 30.73
N VAL A 402 4.42 -18.81 29.50
CA VAL A 402 5.35 -19.95 29.28
C VAL A 402 6.77 -19.60 29.69
N ASN A 403 7.23 -18.38 29.41
CA ASN A 403 8.55 -17.94 29.86
C ASN A 403 8.65 -17.86 31.39
N ALA A 404 7.61 -17.36 32.06
CA ALA A 404 7.56 -17.36 33.52
C ALA A 404 7.64 -18.78 34.08
N GLN A 405 6.93 -19.75 33.48
CA GLN A 405 6.97 -21.16 33.88
C GLN A 405 8.33 -21.81 33.61
N LYS A 406 8.96 -21.50 32.46
CA LYS A 406 10.32 -21.95 32.15
C LYS A 406 11.34 -21.37 33.13
N PHE A 407 11.18 -20.10 33.50
CA PHE A 407 12.01 -19.44 34.47
C PHE A 407 11.84 -20.08 35.85
N GLU A 408 10.61 -20.36 36.26
CA GLU A 408 10.29 -21.11 37.48
C GLU A 408 10.99 -22.46 37.49
N THR A 409 10.87 -23.24 36.42
CA THR A 409 11.49 -24.57 36.31
C THR A 409 13.00 -24.50 36.29
N ALA A 410 13.62 -23.50 35.64
CA ALA A 410 15.05 -23.40 35.47
C ALA A 410 15.78 -22.87 36.75
N PHE A 411 15.15 -21.95 37.47
CA PHE A 411 15.81 -21.21 38.52
C PHE A 411 15.26 -21.49 39.95
N TYR A 412 13.97 -21.84 40.06
CA TYR A 412 13.33 -22.05 41.35
C TYR A 412 13.05 -23.52 41.69
N ALA A 413 13.16 -24.42 40.74
CA ALA A 413 13.07 -25.90 40.76
C ALA A 413 12.61 -26.57 42.09
N LYS A 414 11.41 -26.36 42.55
CA LYS A 414 10.74 -26.70 43.80
C LYS A 414 10.84 -25.59 44.85
N PRO A 415 10.08 -24.51 44.71
CA PRO A 415 10.06 -23.46 45.74
C PRO A 415 9.43 -24.04 47.02
N ASP A 416 10.20 -24.11 48.06
CA ASP A 416 9.65 -24.24 49.41
C ASP A 416 9.07 -22.85 49.76
N LEU A 417 7.81 -22.66 49.43
CA LEU A 417 7.10 -21.41 49.68
C LEU A 417 7.09 -20.98 51.17
N ARG A 418 7.48 -21.86 52.06
CA ARG A 418 7.62 -21.58 53.49
C ARG A 418 8.88 -20.81 53.83
N ASN A 419 9.85 -20.76 52.90
CA ASN A 419 11.16 -20.12 53.08
C ASN A 419 11.40 -18.91 52.15
N VAL A 420 10.36 -18.43 51.44
CA VAL A 420 10.49 -17.22 50.63
C VAL A 420 10.57 -16.03 51.58
N ARG A 421 11.75 -15.42 51.66
CA ARG A 421 11.94 -14.15 52.37
C ARG A 421 11.30 -13.02 51.56
N PRO A 422 10.55 -12.08 52.18
CA PRO A 422 9.94 -10.93 51.51
C PRO A 422 11.00 -9.98 50.94
#